data_4d00f7b56becadea43cf00a07f99b982
#
_entry.id   4d00f7b56becadea43cf00a07f99b982
#
_cell.length_a   1.000
_cell.length_b   1.000
_cell.length_c   1.000
_cell.angle_alpha   90.00
_cell.angle_beta   90.00
_cell.angle_gamma   90.00
#
_symmetry.space_group_name_H-M   'P 1'
#
loop_
_entity.id
_entity.type
_entity.pdbx_description
1 polymer ?
#
loop_
_entity_poly.entity_id
_entity_poly.type
_entity_poly.pdbx_seq_one_letter_code
_entity_poly.pdbx_strand_id
1 'polypeptide(L)'
;MRVCAEWMNDFKRIRIGEGYSKLRPADLIARNITTRDFLMTELAKDFEGKTVVITHHCPIREVAGEGQEGHLGAAYFNEWHDLVAQADVWIFGHTHHAVDTIVSGCRVISNPRGYPGERTGFSPDFTIQV
;
A
#
# COMPACT_ATOMS: atom_id res chain seq x y z
N MET A 1 0.00 9.52 -13.29
CA MET A 1 -1.30 9.90 -12.68
C MET A 1 -2.40 10.27 -13.70
N ARG A 2 -2.15 10.96 -14.83
CA ARG A 2 -3.20 11.21 -15.87
C ARG A 2 -3.81 9.90 -16.39
N VAL A 3 -2.97 8.95 -16.77
CA VAL A 3 -3.40 7.61 -17.25
C VAL A 3 -4.23 6.88 -16.20
N CYS A 4 -3.85 6.95 -14.92
CA CYS A 4 -4.63 6.36 -13.83
C CYS A 4 -6.06 6.92 -13.77
N ALA A 5 -6.23 8.24 -13.93
CA ALA A 5 -7.55 8.88 -13.90
C ALA A 5 -8.49 8.40 -15.01
N GLU A 6 -7.95 8.01 -16.15
CA GLU A 6 -8.72 7.54 -17.31
C GLU A 6 -9.07 6.05 -17.22
N TRP A 7 -8.14 5.23 -16.69
CA TRP A 7 -8.25 3.76 -16.75
C TRP A 7 -8.77 3.13 -15.46
N MET A 8 -8.49 3.72 -14.28
CA MET A 8 -8.92 3.14 -13.02
C MET A 8 -10.35 3.50 -12.65
N ASN A 9 -11.09 2.49 -12.20
CA ASN A 9 -12.48 2.66 -11.74
C ASN A 9 -12.61 3.55 -10.51
N ASP A 10 -11.56 3.62 -9.68
CA ASP A 10 -11.50 4.42 -8.45
C ASP A 10 -11.82 5.90 -8.74
N PHE A 11 -11.19 6.48 -9.75
CA PHE A 11 -11.46 7.88 -10.15
C PHE A 11 -12.83 8.10 -10.80
N LYS A 12 -13.48 7.03 -11.23
CA LYS A 12 -14.84 7.10 -11.82
C LYS A 12 -15.93 6.96 -10.75
N ARG A 13 -15.69 6.13 -9.73
CA ARG A 13 -16.72 5.70 -8.77
C ARG A 13 -16.55 6.31 -7.38
N ILE A 14 -15.33 6.50 -6.88
CA ILE A 14 -15.10 7.02 -5.54
C ILE A 14 -15.49 8.51 -5.46
N ARG A 15 -16.17 8.84 -4.38
CA ARG A 15 -16.57 10.21 -4.02
C ARG A 15 -15.88 10.60 -2.72
N ILE A 16 -15.48 11.86 -2.62
CA ILE A 16 -14.74 12.39 -1.47
C ILE A 16 -15.34 13.72 -0.99
N GLY A 17 -15.10 14.00 0.30
CA GLY A 17 -15.51 15.22 0.96
C GLY A 17 -17.02 15.36 1.12
N GLU A 18 -17.44 16.39 1.84
CA GLU A 18 -18.86 16.68 2.10
C GLU A 18 -19.66 16.99 0.82
N GLY A 19 -18.99 17.56 -0.19
CA GLY A 19 -19.60 17.87 -1.49
C GLY A 19 -19.70 16.68 -2.46
N TYR A 20 -19.36 15.45 -2.02
CA TYR A 20 -19.48 14.22 -2.82
C TYR A 20 -18.82 14.32 -4.21
N SER A 21 -17.71 15.04 -4.31
CA SER A 21 -16.98 15.23 -5.56
C SER A 21 -16.23 13.96 -5.97
N LYS A 22 -15.95 13.81 -7.27
CA LYS A 22 -15.14 12.68 -7.77
C LYS A 22 -13.73 12.77 -7.23
N LEU A 23 -13.19 11.62 -6.81
CA LEU A 23 -11.78 11.48 -6.47
C LEU A 23 -10.90 11.88 -7.67
N ARG A 24 -9.88 12.70 -7.44
CA ARG A 24 -8.91 13.14 -8.44
C ARG A 24 -7.51 12.65 -8.09
N PRO A 25 -6.61 12.50 -9.06
CA PRO A 25 -5.21 12.16 -8.78
C PRO A 25 -4.54 13.08 -7.77
N ALA A 26 -4.84 14.39 -7.81
CA ALA A 26 -4.32 15.36 -6.85
C ALA A 26 -4.76 15.06 -5.38
N ASP A 27 -5.96 14.56 -5.20
CA ASP A 27 -6.49 14.21 -3.87
C ASP A 27 -5.73 13.00 -3.29
N LEU A 28 -5.38 12.00 -4.14
CA LEU A 28 -4.55 10.86 -3.72
C LEU A 28 -3.12 11.30 -3.40
N ILE A 29 -2.53 12.15 -4.22
CA ILE A 29 -1.17 12.67 -3.98
C ILE A 29 -1.12 13.41 -2.64
N ALA A 30 -2.08 14.29 -2.37
CA ALA A 30 -2.15 15.03 -1.11
C ALA A 30 -2.27 14.08 0.10
N ARG A 31 -3.15 13.06 0.01
CA ARG A 31 -3.29 12.05 1.06
C ARG A 31 -2.02 11.22 1.25
N ASN A 32 -1.36 10.86 0.16
CA ASN A 32 -0.11 10.11 0.20
C ASN A 32 0.99 10.90 0.93
N ILE A 33 1.14 12.19 0.64
CA ILE A 33 2.08 13.09 1.32
C ILE A 33 1.77 13.13 2.82
N THR A 34 0.51 13.40 3.20
CA THR A 34 0.09 13.44 4.60
C THR A 34 0.37 12.12 5.32
N THR A 35 0.09 10.98 4.67
CA THR A 35 0.36 9.66 5.24
C THR A 35 1.85 9.42 5.42
N ARG A 36 2.66 9.80 4.43
CA ARG A 36 4.12 9.68 4.52
C ARG A 36 4.69 10.52 5.67
N ASP A 37 4.26 11.77 5.81
CA ASP A 37 4.72 12.67 6.87
C ASP A 37 4.33 12.14 8.27
N PHE A 38 3.12 11.58 8.39
CA PHE A 38 2.68 10.90 9.62
C PHE A 38 3.59 9.72 9.95
N LEU A 39 3.82 8.82 8.98
CA LEU A 39 4.66 7.65 9.20
C LEU A 39 6.10 8.02 9.54
N MET A 40 6.67 9.01 8.87
CA MET A 40 8.01 9.54 9.21
C MET A 40 8.07 10.01 10.66
N THR A 41 7.04 10.72 11.10
CA THR A 41 6.98 11.27 12.46
C THR A 41 6.82 10.15 13.51
N GLU A 42 5.96 9.17 13.23
CA GLU A 42 5.69 8.09 14.19
C GLU A 42 6.86 7.10 14.27
N LEU A 43 7.45 6.73 13.13
CA LEU A 43 8.57 5.78 13.09
C LEU A 43 9.87 6.36 13.69
N ALA A 44 10.01 7.68 13.71
CA ALA A 44 11.16 8.33 14.35
C ALA A 44 11.09 8.39 15.88
N LYS A 45 9.98 7.98 16.49
CA LYS A 45 9.84 7.95 17.95
C LYS A 45 10.52 6.72 18.54
N ASP A 46 11.19 6.91 19.68
CA ASP A 46 11.67 5.78 20.45
C ASP A 46 10.48 4.95 20.97
N PHE A 47 10.52 3.65 20.72
CA PHE A 47 9.49 2.72 21.17
C PHE A 47 10.10 1.39 21.61
N GLU A 48 9.78 0.96 22.84
CA GLU A 48 10.17 -0.36 23.34
C GLU A 48 9.13 -1.41 22.91
N GLY A 49 9.38 -2.09 21.80
CA GLY A 49 8.49 -3.12 21.28
C GLY A 49 8.61 -3.29 19.77
N LYS A 50 7.69 -4.03 19.18
CA LYS A 50 7.62 -4.27 17.75
C LYS A 50 6.78 -3.22 17.04
N THR A 51 7.30 -2.64 15.99
CA THR A 51 6.62 -1.65 15.18
C THR A 51 5.96 -2.33 13.97
N VAL A 52 4.63 -2.25 13.93
CA VAL A 52 3.82 -2.78 12.82
C VAL A 52 3.19 -1.63 12.07
N VAL A 53 3.49 -1.52 10.78
CA VAL A 53 2.86 -0.56 9.88
C VAL A 53 1.82 -1.26 9.01
N ILE A 54 0.64 -0.66 8.90
CA ILE A 54 -0.43 -1.15 8.02
C ILE A 54 -0.84 -0.05 7.06
N THR A 55 -0.73 -0.34 5.76
CA THR A 55 -1.18 0.55 4.69
C THR A 55 -2.08 -0.20 3.71
N HIS A 56 -2.89 0.52 2.93
CA HIS A 56 -3.64 -0.10 1.84
C HIS A 56 -2.75 -0.30 0.62
N HIS A 57 -2.02 0.75 0.21
CA HIS A 57 -1.10 0.66 -0.93
C HIS A 57 0.23 0.04 -0.55
N CYS A 58 0.85 -0.61 -1.51
CA CYS A 58 2.15 -1.23 -1.38
C CYS A 58 3.23 -0.19 -1.05
N PRO A 59 4.13 -0.45 -0.08
CA PRO A 59 5.14 0.52 0.34
C PRO A 59 6.28 0.69 -0.66
N ILE A 60 6.65 -0.37 -1.39
CA ILE A 60 7.77 -0.40 -2.32
C ILE A 60 7.46 -1.27 -3.54
N ARG A 61 8.08 -0.96 -4.67
CA ARG A 61 7.82 -1.59 -5.96
C ARG A 61 8.12 -3.10 -5.96
N GLU A 62 9.19 -3.52 -5.32
CA GLU A 62 9.73 -4.88 -5.38
C GLU A 62 8.76 -5.95 -4.86
N VAL A 63 7.81 -5.54 -4.02
CA VAL A 63 6.80 -6.44 -3.45
C VAL A 63 5.40 -6.22 -4.01
N ALA A 64 5.26 -5.38 -5.04
CA ALA A 64 3.97 -5.08 -5.66
C ALA A 64 3.42 -6.23 -6.52
N GLY A 65 4.25 -7.19 -6.90
CA GLY A 65 3.93 -8.26 -7.83
C GLY A 65 4.08 -7.87 -9.30
N GLU A 66 3.97 -8.86 -10.16
CA GLU A 66 4.06 -8.66 -11.61
C GLU A 66 2.85 -7.92 -12.17
N GLY A 67 3.04 -7.19 -13.27
CA GLY A 67 1.97 -6.47 -13.97
C GLY A 67 1.58 -5.12 -13.37
N GLN A 68 2.19 -4.73 -12.24
CA GLN A 68 1.99 -3.41 -11.64
C GLN A 68 2.96 -2.35 -12.20
N GLU A 69 3.65 -2.68 -13.28
CA GLU A 69 4.63 -1.83 -13.93
C GLU A 69 4.00 -0.83 -14.90
N GLY A 70 4.77 0.15 -15.34
CA GLY A 70 4.35 1.12 -16.34
C GLY A 70 3.52 2.29 -15.79
N HIS A 71 2.65 2.83 -16.62
CA HIS A 71 1.94 4.10 -16.36
C HIS A 71 0.96 4.06 -15.19
N LEU A 72 0.51 2.88 -14.78
CA LEU A 72 -0.40 2.68 -13.66
C LEU A 72 0.32 2.43 -12.33
N GLY A 73 1.61 2.10 -12.33
CA GLY A 73 2.39 1.75 -11.14
C GLY A 73 2.26 2.76 -10.00
N ALA A 74 2.24 4.07 -10.35
CA ALA A 74 2.07 5.15 -9.37
C ALA A 74 0.74 5.11 -8.58
N ALA A 75 -0.19 4.24 -8.93
CA ALA A 75 -1.43 4.03 -8.20
C ALA A 75 -1.42 2.75 -7.36
N TYR A 76 -0.40 1.91 -7.49
CA TYR A 76 -0.31 0.63 -6.81
C TYR A 76 0.75 0.60 -5.71
N PHE A 77 1.88 1.27 -5.90
CA PHE A 77 2.99 1.24 -4.95
C PHE A 77 3.62 2.62 -4.73
N ASN A 78 4.38 2.69 -3.67
CA ASN A 78 5.22 3.81 -3.27
C ASN A 78 6.71 3.44 -3.45
N GLU A 79 7.59 4.36 -3.10
CA GLU A 79 9.04 4.16 -3.05
C GLU A 79 9.54 4.54 -1.63
N TRP A 80 8.95 3.90 -0.60
CA TRP A 80 9.15 4.21 0.81
C TRP A 80 10.15 3.28 1.50
N HIS A 81 11.25 2.99 0.83
CA HIS A 81 12.31 2.12 1.36
C HIS A 81 12.87 2.61 2.69
N ASP A 82 12.97 3.91 2.86
CA ASP A 82 13.42 4.58 4.07
C ASP A 82 12.47 4.35 5.26
N LEU A 83 11.19 4.25 5.02
CA LEU A 83 10.18 3.95 6.05
C LEU A 83 10.10 2.46 6.34
N VAL A 84 10.17 1.62 5.31
CA VAL A 84 10.16 0.15 5.46
C VAL A 84 11.33 -0.29 6.35
N ALA A 85 12.51 0.29 6.18
CA ALA A 85 13.69 -0.02 6.99
C ALA A 85 13.56 0.34 8.49
N GLN A 86 12.52 1.09 8.88
CA GLN A 86 12.28 1.51 10.27
C GLN A 86 11.18 0.68 10.96
N ALA A 87 10.49 -0.20 10.24
CA ALA A 87 9.44 -1.06 10.78
C ALA A 87 9.94 -2.50 10.96
N ASP A 88 9.38 -3.24 11.93
CA ASP A 88 9.60 -4.69 12.06
C ASP A 88 8.71 -5.47 11.09
N VAL A 89 7.46 -5.04 10.94
CA VAL A 89 6.48 -5.66 10.05
C VAL A 89 5.74 -4.58 9.27
N TRP A 90 5.56 -4.81 7.97
CA TRP A 90 4.71 -3.97 7.11
C TRP A 90 3.65 -4.81 6.42
N ILE A 91 2.37 -4.49 6.65
CA ILE A 91 1.23 -5.19 6.06
C ILE A 91 0.55 -4.26 5.05
N PHE A 92 0.28 -4.78 3.86
CA PHE A 92 -0.38 -4.00 2.81
C PHE A 92 -1.36 -4.85 1.98
N GLY A 93 -2.11 -4.23 1.11
CA GLY A 93 -3.05 -4.87 0.18
C GLY A 93 -2.97 -4.27 -1.22
N HIS A 94 -4.13 -4.08 -1.87
CA HIS A 94 -4.33 -3.38 -3.14
C HIS A 94 -3.77 -4.05 -4.40
N THR A 95 -2.60 -4.64 -4.35
CA THR A 95 -1.91 -5.24 -5.52
C THR A 95 -2.48 -6.59 -5.94
N HIS A 96 -3.34 -7.20 -5.12
CA HIS A 96 -3.90 -8.54 -5.31
C HIS A 96 -2.84 -9.63 -5.52
N HIS A 97 -1.67 -9.45 -4.94
CA HIS A 97 -0.56 -10.39 -4.96
C HIS A 97 -0.13 -10.73 -3.54
N ALA A 98 -0.19 -12.02 -3.18
CA ALA A 98 0.26 -12.46 -1.87
C ALA A 98 1.79 -12.44 -1.79
N VAL A 99 2.29 -11.86 -0.71
CA VAL A 99 3.72 -11.71 -0.45
C VAL A 99 3.98 -11.94 1.04
N ASP A 100 5.10 -12.57 1.34
CA ASP A 100 5.68 -12.69 2.68
C ASP A 100 7.20 -12.78 2.52
N THR A 101 7.89 -11.67 2.72
CA THR A 101 9.32 -11.56 2.48
C THR A 101 9.97 -10.58 3.46
N ILE A 102 11.30 -10.54 3.47
CA ILE A 102 12.07 -9.59 4.28
C ILE A 102 12.78 -8.60 3.36
N VAL A 103 12.56 -7.31 3.62
CA VAL A 103 13.23 -6.21 2.93
C VAL A 103 13.83 -5.27 3.98
N SER A 104 15.14 -5.04 3.92
CA SER A 104 15.87 -4.16 4.85
C SER A 104 15.60 -4.48 6.33
N GLY A 105 15.38 -5.75 6.68
CA GLY A 105 15.10 -6.21 8.04
C GLY A 105 13.61 -6.19 8.41
N CYS A 106 12.75 -5.53 7.65
CA CYS A 106 11.30 -5.52 7.83
C CYS A 106 10.66 -6.73 7.14
N ARG A 107 9.76 -7.44 7.84
CA ARG A 107 8.90 -8.45 7.21
C ARG A 107 7.73 -7.78 6.52
N VAL A 108 7.72 -7.83 5.18
CA VAL A 108 6.71 -7.19 4.34
C VAL A 108 5.70 -8.23 3.88
N ILE A 109 4.42 -7.98 4.16
CA ILE A 109 3.36 -8.98 4.03
C ILE A 109 2.17 -8.42 3.27
N SER A 110 1.62 -9.21 2.35
CA SER A 110 0.32 -9.00 1.74
C SER A 110 -0.40 -10.34 1.62
N ASN A 111 -1.65 -10.41 2.06
CA ASN A 111 -2.51 -11.59 1.92
C ASN A 111 -3.89 -11.16 1.37
N PRO A 112 -3.96 -10.68 0.14
CA PRO A 112 -5.15 -10.08 -0.42
C PRO A 112 -6.12 -11.14 -0.92
N ARG A 113 -7.39 -11.03 -0.54
CA ARG A 113 -8.44 -11.93 -1.04
C ARG A 113 -8.70 -11.75 -2.54
N GLY A 114 -8.52 -10.54 -3.06
CA GLY A 114 -8.84 -10.19 -4.44
C GLY A 114 -10.32 -10.19 -4.77
N TYR A 115 -10.65 -10.12 -6.05
CA TYR A 115 -12.01 -10.26 -6.56
C TYR A 115 -12.43 -11.74 -6.69
N PRO A 116 -13.74 -12.04 -6.76
CA PRO A 116 -14.19 -13.40 -7.00
C PRO A 116 -13.55 -14.03 -8.25
N GLY A 117 -12.91 -15.18 -8.05
CA GLY A 117 -12.24 -15.92 -9.12
C GLY A 117 -10.78 -15.54 -9.40
N GLU A 118 -10.24 -14.51 -8.74
CA GLU A 118 -8.81 -14.19 -8.84
C GLU A 118 -7.94 -15.19 -8.09
N ARG A 119 -6.75 -15.44 -8.62
CA ARG A 119 -5.71 -16.26 -7.98
C ARG A 119 -4.64 -15.34 -7.39
N THR A 120 -4.88 -14.83 -6.20
CA THR A 120 -4.00 -13.88 -5.52
C THR A 120 -2.94 -14.55 -4.65
N GLY A 121 -3.06 -15.87 -4.40
CA GLY A 121 -2.28 -16.56 -3.39
C GLY A 121 -2.85 -16.43 -1.96
N PHE A 122 -4.09 -15.96 -1.83
CA PHE A 122 -4.75 -15.76 -0.54
C PHE A 122 -4.85 -17.06 0.28
N SER A 123 -4.48 -16.96 1.56
CA SER A 123 -4.66 -18.03 2.57
C SER A 123 -5.58 -17.52 3.68
N PRO A 124 -6.76 -18.16 3.90
CA PRO A 124 -7.72 -17.68 4.90
C PRO A 124 -7.22 -17.86 6.35
N ASP A 125 -6.34 -18.83 6.59
CA ASP A 125 -5.82 -19.15 7.92
C ASP A 125 -4.42 -18.53 8.15
N PHE A 126 -4.02 -17.57 7.33
CA PHE A 126 -2.72 -16.92 7.45
C PHE A 126 -2.65 -16.07 8.71
N THR A 127 -1.71 -16.40 9.58
CA THR A 127 -1.41 -15.67 10.82
C THR A 127 0.08 -15.39 10.93
N ILE A 128 0.43 -14.33 11.63
CA ILE A 128 1.81 -13.99 11.93
C ILE A 128 2.00 -13.79 13.43
N GLN A 129 3.18 -14.09 13.90
CA GLN A 129 3.68 -13.63 15.20
C GLN A 129 4.57 -12.41 14.99
N VAL A 130 4.43 -11.43 15.85
CA VAL A 130 5.17 -10.16 15.82
C VAL A 130 6.14 -10.07 16.99
#